data_96e2dcedf2cbf2a8fec11e295b622943
#
_entry.id   96e2dcedf2cbf2a8fec11e295b622943
#
_cell.length_a   1.000
_cell.length_b   1.000
_cell.length_c   1.000
_cell.angle_alpha   90.00
_cell.angle_beta   90.00
_cell.angle_gamma   90.00
#
_symmetry.space_group_name_H-M   'P 1'
#
loop_
_entity.id
_entity.type
_entity.pdbx_description
1 polymer ?
#
loop_
_entity_poly.entity_id
_entity_poly.type
_entity_poly.pdbx_seq_one_letter_code
_entity_poly.pdbx_strand_id
1 'polypeptide(L)'
;MKRRFLALVLAGCLAAVLSTAAWATSPTGFYLNVELPSGKTIALDAESGDSIDNVKEELEMKTKIAAGEQHLYYGGKLLVDGRTLANYNIQKGSTLLLTTKIKGTPAGEKLTEENMSGSTIGAPVTISEKTLNSGTYYLCNNVKLTQALVIQGDVTLDLNGFVLQHENRDANDSVIQMDSGTLTLVDSNPDAIHKFVKEATGLWTLNENAGTEIVKGGVITGGTGSTYTYGNYTYDDCGGGVFVASWASFVMNGGNIVGCSAGKSGGGVKVTNDGDFKMSGGTISGCTAGRGGGIDNRGTTTLSDNAKIKSCRATGTGRDDHGGGVCSYRNLTVKIGVEITGCEAVDTGSAAMYVTTGYADARSSIEGGTFDGSVWLNHYSSGKITVSGGTFKNGVSGAWTVTFDTDGGSTVAEQIRANAPATKPDDPTKEGYNFGGWYTDEAFTTEYTFIESEKVTQDMPLYAKWTKEAAKYYYYSPADGSADTAKGSPKTFDAGVGVYVGMVVMSVSGSAVVLGKKRK
;
A
#
# COMPACT_ATOMS: atom_id res chain seq x y z
N MET A 1 4.25 23.50 41.03
CA MET A 1 3.58 24.41 40.08
C MET A 1 4.12 25.86 40.03
N LYS A 2 5.32 26.16 40.47
CA LYS A 2 5.90 27.55 40.44
C LYS A 2 7.27 27.65 39.74
N ARG A 3 7.77 26.61 39.09
CA ARG A 3 9.09 26.64 38.41
C ARG A 3 9.02 26.59 36.87
N ARG A 4 7.84 26.45 36.28
CA ARG A 4 7.67 26.43 34.80
C ARG A 4 7.24 27.79 34.22
N PHE A 5 6.83 28.74 35.03
CA PHE A 5 6.43 30.08 34.58
C PHE A 5 7.60 31.07 34.39
N LEU A 6 8.80 30.76 34.89
CA LEU A 6 9.94 31.68 34.82
C LEU A 6 10.81 31.47 33.57
N ALA A 7 10.65 30.37 32.84
CA ALA A 7 11.39 30.10 31.60
C ALA A 7 10.74 30.76 30.37
N LEU A 8 9.44 31.05 30.43
CA LEU A 8 8.72 31.63 29.28
C LEU A 8 8.84 33.16 29.18
N VAL A 9 9.22 33.85 30.25
CA VAL A 9 9.32 35.32 30.26
C VAL A 9 10.70 35.82 29.84
N LEU A 10 11.74 35.01 29.89
CA LEU A 10 13.09 35.35 29.42
C LEU A 10 13.36 35.07 27.94
N ALA A 11 12.49 34.32 27.26
CA ALA A 11 12.59 34.08 25.81
C ALA A 11 11.89 35.17 24.96
N GLY A 12 11.10 36.06 25.61
CA GLY A 12 10.30 37.07 24.92
C GLY A 12 11.00 38.38 24.58
N CYS A 13 12.22 38.63 25.06
CA CYS A 13 12.92 39.91 24.88
C CYS A 13 14.19 39.87 24.02
N LEU A 14 14.53 38.77 23.38
CA LEU A 14 15.74 38.67 22.54
C LEU A 14 15.48 38.32 21.06
N ALA A 15 14.25 38.40 20.58
CA ALA A 15 13.88 38.07 19.20
C ALA A 15 13.43 39.29 18.38
N ALA A 16 14.07 40.43 18.58
CA ALA A 16 13.87 41.61 17.74
C ALA A 16 15.21 42.11 17.17
N VAL A 17 15.95 41.28 16.49
CA VAL A 17 16.90 41.69 15.41
C VAL A 17 17.35 40.41 14.66
N LEU A 18 17.14 40.41 13.36
CA LEU A 18 17.86 39.71 12.31
C LEU A 18 17.36 38.36 11.84
N SER A 19 17.10 38.48 10.59
CA SER A 19 17.40 37.57 9.48
C SER A 19 16.33 36.54 9.14
N THR A 20 15.84 36.71 7.94
CA THR A 20 15.38 35.68 7.02
C THR A 20 16.41 34.55 6.95
N ALA A 21 16.38 33.65 7.93
CA ALA A 21 17.01 32.37 7.79
C ALA A 21 16.06 31.52 6.92
N ALA A 22 16.45 31.30 5.70
CA ALA A 22 15.91 30.22 4.89
C ALA A 22 16.00 28.95 5.76
N TRP A 23 14.87 28.31 6.00
CA TRP A 23 14.83 27.01 6.64
C TRP A 23 15.53 26.05 5.68
N ALA A 24 16.77 25.72 5.99
CA ALA A 24 17.48 24.66 5.30
C ALA A 24 16.72 23.36 5.61
N THR A 25 16.09 22.81 4.60
CA THR A 25 15.57 21.45 4.67
C THR A 25 16.73 20.54 5.04
N SER A 26 16.61 19.84 6.16
CA SER A 26 17.57 18.81 6.56
C SER A 26 17.68 17.78 5.42
N PRO A 27 18.86 17.34 5.01
CA PRO A 27 19.02 16.44 3.88
C PRO A 27 18.39 15.04 4.08
N THR A 28 17.83 14.78 5.26
CA THR A 28 17.22 13.50 5.66
C THR A 28 15.70 13.58 5.86
N GLY A 29 15.11 14.79 5.77
CA GLY A 29 13.68 15.02 5.98
C GLY A 29 12.81 14.50 4.83
N PHE A 30 11.60 14.07 5.16
CA PHE A 30 10.58 13.65 4.21
C PHE A 30 9.21 14.24 4.58
N TYR A 31 8.29 14.29 3.61
CA TYR A 31 6.91 14.69 3.87
C TYR A 31 6.11 13.50 4.38
N LEU A 32 5.41 13.73 5.49
CA LEU A 32 4.46 12.84 6.13
C LEU A 32 3.05 13.42 5.93
N ASN A 33 2.11 12.62 5.50
CA ASN A 33 0.73 13.03 5.36
C ASN A 33 -0.03 12.79 6.67
N VAL A 34 -0.90 13.72 7.05
CA VAL A 34 -1.80 13.53 8.21
C VAL A 34 -3.22 13.86 7.78
N GLU A 35 -4.08 12.86 7.88
CA GLU A 35 -5.52 13.02 7.70
C GLU A 35 -6.12 13.55 9.01
N LEU A 36 -6.79 14.69 8.93
CA LEU A 36 -7.44 15.38 10.06
C LEU A 36 -8.84 14.83 10.29
N PRO A 37 -9.42 15.05 11.49
CA PRO A 37 -10.82 14.68 11.78
C PRO A 37 -11.85 15.30 10.83
N SER A 38 -11.46 16.35 10.10
CA SER A 38 -12.29 17.00 9.06
C SER A 38 -12.23 16.31 7.69
N GLY A 39 -11.49 15.21 7.55
CA GLY A 39 -11.21 14.55 6.26
C GLY A 39 -10.18 15.27 5.38
N LYS A 40 -9.65 16.42 5.83
CA LYS A 40 -8.60 17.14 5.09
C LYS A 40 -7.23 16.54 5.39
N THR A 41 -6.42 16.31 4.38
CA THR A 41 -5.02 15.87 4.55
C THR A 41 -4.09 17.08 4.54
N ILE A 42 -3.14 17.11 5.48
CA ILE A 42 -2.04 18.07 5.54
C ILE A 42 -0.70 17.35 5.48
N ALA A 43 0.32 18.03 4.96
CA ALA A 43 1.68 17.52 4.94
C ALA A 43 2.49 18.12 6.10
N LEU A 44 3.31 17.29 6.74
CA LEU A 44 4.30 17.66 7.74
C LEU A 44 5.70 17.36 7.21
N ASP A 45 6.67 18.18 7.59
CA ASP A 45 8.08 17.83 7.44
C ASP A 45 8.48 16.91 8.61
N ALA A 46 9.08 15.77 8.33
CA ALA A 46 9.43 14.80 9.34
C ALA A 46 10.76 14.11 9.04
N GLU A 47 11.39 13.62 10.08
CA GLU A 47 12.56 12.74 10.01
C GLU A 47 12.23 11.41 10.70
N SER A 48 12.86 10.32 10.27
CA SER A 48 12.60 8.99 10.86
C SER A 48 12.88 8.93 12.37
N GLY A 49 13.75 9.82 12.87
CA GLY A 49 14.10 9.96 14.28
C GLY A 49 13.12 10.80 15.09
N ASP A 50 12.16 11.49 14.46
CA ASP A 50 11.21 12.33 15.19
C ASP A 50 10.35 11.49 16.12
N SER A 51 10.18 11.98 17.34
CA SER A 51 9.27 11.37 18.30
C SER A 51 7.82 11.70 17.95
N ILE A 52 6.92 10.85 18.38
CA ILE A 52 5.48 11.09 18.23
C ILE A 52 5.06 12.40 18.90
N ASP A 53 5.71 12.76 20.01
CA ASP A 53 5.50 14.05 20.68
C ASP A 53 5.84 15.24 19.77
N ASN A 54 7.00 15.19 19.09
CA ASN A 54 7.41 16.24 18.16
C ASN A 54 6.42 16.40 17.00
N VAL A 55 5.94 15.29 16.45
CA VAL A 55 4.92 15.27 15.39
C VAL A 55 3.62 15.93 15.90
N LYS A 56 3.20 15.63 17.14
CA LYS A 56 2.01 16.24 17.75
C LYS A 56 2.18 17.75 17.99
N GLU A 57 3.36 18.20 18.42
CA GLU A 57 3.65 19.62 18.61
C GLU A 57 3.58 20.38 17.28
N GLU A 58 4.12 19.81 16.20
CA GLU A 58 4.01 20.41 14.87
C GLU A 58 2.55 20.44 14.38
N LEU A 59 1.80 19.39 14.62
CA LEU A 59 0.36 19.34 14.33
C LEU A 59 -0.42 20.39 15.13
N GLU A 60 -0.10 20.62 16.42
CA GLU A 60 -0.71 21.67 17.22
C GLU A 60 -0.48 23.05 16.59
N MET A 61 0.72 23.33 16.12
CA MET A 61 1.01 24.59 15.43
C MET A 61 0.17 24.80 14.17
N LYS A 62 -0.03 23.73 13.39
CA LYS A 62 -0.77 23.77 12.11
C LYS A 62 -2.30 23.67 12.27
N THR A 63 -2.78 22.91 13.25
CA THR A 63 -4.21 22.60 13.41
C THR A 63 -4.90 23.31 14.57
N LYS A 64 -4.13 23.83 15.53
CA LYS A 64 -4.60 24.38 16.80
C LYS A 64 -5.26 23.35 17.73
N ILE A 65 -5.12 22.06 17.44
CA ILE A 65 -5.50 20.97 18.34
C ILE A 65 -4.35 20.75 19.30
N ALA A 66 -4.59 20.88 20.61
CA ALA A 66 -3.53 20.72 21.61
C ALA A 66 -2.88 19.32 21.53
N ALA A 67 -1.54 19.24 21.63
CA ALA A 67 -0.80 17.97 21.51
C ALA A 67 -1.34 16.87 22.43
N GLY A 68 -1.75 17.23 23.66
CA GLY A 68 -2.34 16.31 24.62
C GLY A 68 -3.75 15.80 24.27
N GLU A 69 -4.41 16.41 23.30
CA GLU A 69 -5.72 15.97 22.76
C GLU A 69 -5.59 15.17 21.47
N GLN A 70 -4.38 15.10 20.91
CA GLN A 70 -4.11 14.45 19.64
C GLN A 70 -3.81 12.96 19.84
N HIS A 71 -4.44 12.13 19.05
CA HIS A 71 -4.14 10.71 18.93
C HIS A 71 -3.82 10.41 17.48
N LEU A 72 -2.60 9.95 17.24
CA LEU A 72 -2.10 9.59 15.93
C LEU A 72 -2.18 8.08 15.76
N TYR A 73 -2.74 7.66 14.65
CA TYR A 73 -2.79 6.26 14.25
C TYR A 73 -2.04 6.06 12.93
N TYR A 74 -1.36 4.93 12.83
CA TYR A 74 -0.76 4.45 11.59
C TYR A 74 -1.09 2.97 11.40
N GLY A 75 -1.73 2.63 10.28
CA GLY A 75 -2.18 1.27 10.00
C GLY A 75 -3.13 0.73 11.09
N GLY A 76 -4.04 1.56 11.60
CA GLY A 76 -4.97 1.20 12.67
C GLY A 76 -4.34 1.11 14.07
N LYS A 77 -3.03 1.35 14.21
CA LYS A 77 -2.33 1.28 15.50
C LYS A 77 -2.09 2.67 16.08
N LEU A 78 -2.49 2.88 17.34
CA LEU A 78 -2.20 4.10 18.07
C LEU A 78 -0.68 4.27 18.24
N LEU A 79 -0.16 5.44 17.89
CA LEU A 79 1.22 5.82 18.11
C LEU A 79 1.41 6.34 19.55
N VAL A 80 2.42 5.82 20.22
CA VAL A 80 2.68 6.10 21.65
C VAL A 80 3.74 7.18 21.77
N ASP A 81 3.48 8.17 22.62
CA ASP A 81 4.42 9.24 22.93
C ASP A 81 5.77 8.68 23.43
N GLY A 82 6.86 9.39 23.15
CA GLY A 82 8.22 8.95 23.47
C GLY A 82 8.80 7.91 22.50
N ARG A 83 8.03 7.40 21.54
CA ARG A 83 8.54 6.56 20.44
C ARG A 83 8.77 7.39 19.19
N THR A 84 9.64 6.90 18.30
CA THR A 84 9.97 7.58 17.04
C THR A 84 9.16 7.02 15.87
N LEU A 85 9.09 7.78 14.77
CA LEU A 85 8.50 7.33 13.52
C LEU A 85 9.15 6.03 13.00
N ALA A 86 10.47 5.89 13.18
CA ALA A 86 11.20 4.67 12.85
C ALA A 86 10.73 3.44 13.64
N ASN A 87 10.30 3.60 14.89
CA ASN A 87 9.79 2.48 15.70
C ASN A 87 8.50 1.87 15.15
N TYR A 88 7.80 2.62 14.30
CA TYR A 88 6.57 2.20 13.63
C TYR A 88 6.77 1.94 12.13
N ASN A 89 8.02 2.01 11.65
CA ASN A 89 8.36 1.91 10.22
C ASN A 89 7.60 2.92 9.35
N ILE A 90 7.37 4.12 9.88
CA ILE A 90 6.74 5.22 9.16
C ILE A 90 7.80 5.87 8.27
N GLN A 91 7.50 5.99 6.98
CA GLN A 91 8.42 6.44 5.93
C GLN A 91 7.81 7.57 5.11
N LYS A 92 8.58 8.09 4.16
CA LYS A 92 8.14 9.11 3.21
C LYS A 92 6.82 8.70 2.52
N GLY A 93 5.84 9.61 2.59
CA GLY A 93 4.52 9.41 1.97
C GLY A 93 3.55 8.59 2.82
N SER A 94 3.95 8.09 4.00
CA SER A 94 3.01 7.47 4.94
C SER A 94 1.91 8.46 5.33
N THR A 95 0.70 7.95 5.56
CA THR A 95 -0.43 8.74 6.03
C THR A 95 -0.80 8.34 7.45
N LEU A 96 -0.75 9.30 8.37
CA LEU A 96 -1.26 9.15 9.73
C LEU A 96 -2.70 9.63 9.80
N LEU A 97 -3.50 9.00 10.65
CA LEU A 97 -4.83 9.48 11.00
C LEU A 97 -4.75 10.23 12.35
N LEU A 98 -5.19 11.49 12.36
CA LEU A 98 -5.32 12.27 13.58
C LEU A 98 -6.75 12.18 14.12
N THR A 99 -6.91 11.80 15.38
CA THR A 99 -8.16 11.92 16.14
C THR A 99 -7.94 12.76 17.40
N THR A 100 -9.01 13.21 18.00
CA THR A 100 -8.95 14.10 19.18
C THR A 100 -9.25 13.42 20.52
N LYS A 101 -9.23 12.07 20.59
CA LYS A 101 -9.54 11.34 21.85
C LYS A 101 -8.68 10.07 22.06
N ILE A 102 -8.48 9.70 23.32
CA ILE A 102 -7.49 8.72 23.83
C ILE A 102 -7.94 7.27 23.65
N LYS A 103 -6.96 6.35 23.51
CA LYS A 103 -7.14 4.89 23.60
C LYS A 103 -7.98 4.54 24.84
N GLY A 104 -9.09 3.86 24.66
CA GLY A 104 -10.05 3.53 25.72
C GLY A 104 -11.12 4.59 25.96
N THR A 105 -11.02 5.76 25.31
CA THR A 105 -12.09 6.76 25.32
C THR A 105 -12.40 7.13 23.87
N PRO A 106 -13.21 6.34 23.16
CA PRO A 106 -13.54 6.56 21.76
C PRO A 106 -14.19 7.93 21.54
N ALA A 107 -13.94 8.53 20.35
CA ALA A 107 -14.55 9.80 19.99
C ALA A 107 -16.01 9.61 19.58
N GLY A 108 -16.89 10.55 19.95
CA GLY A 108 -18.26 10.58 19.49
C GLY A 108 -19.28 10.01 20.46
N GLU A 109 -20.42 9.65 19.94
CA GLU A 109 -21.52 9.08 20.69
C GLU A 109 -21.41 7.56 20.80
N LYS A 110 -21.81 7.01 21.94
CA LYS A 110 -21.93 5.56 22.07
C LYS A 110 -22.94 5.05 21.06
N LEU A 111 -22.60 3.98 20.38
CA LEU A 111 -23.56 3.24 19.59
C LEU A 111 -24.43 2.43 20.54
N THR A 112 -25.58 2.98 20.90
CA THR A 112 -26.54 2.39 21.80
C THR A 112 -27.85 2.19 21.05
N GLU A 113 -28.74 1.36 21.61
CA GLU A 113 -30.08 1.21 21.08
C GLU A 113 -30.84 2.53 21.02
N GLU A 114 -30.54 3.48 21.91
CA GLU A 114 -31.19 4.77 22.03
C GLU A 114 -30.82 5.75 20.88
N ASN A 115 -29.58 5.87 20.49
CA ASN A 115 -29.20 6.70 19.34
C ASN A 115 -29.38 5.99 17.99
N MET A 116 -29.80 4.75 18.01
CA MET A 116 -30.30 4.00 16.87
C MET A 116 -31.82 3.82 16.83
N SER A 117 -32.60 4.67 17.53
CA SER A 117 -34.04 4.71 17.78
C SER A 117 -34.56 3.83 18.93
N GLY A 118 -34.48 4.35 20.13
CA GLY A 118 -35.39 4.10 21.29
C GLY A 118 -35.37 2.71 21.89
N SER A 119 -34.55 2.44 22.85
CA SER A 119 -34.80 1.90 24.18
C SER A 119 -33.57 1.24 24.89
N THR A 120 -33.73 0.85 26.08
CA THR A 120 -32.95 0.73 27.31
C THR A 120 -31.75 -0.22 27.34
N ILE A 121 -30.72 0.16 28.06
CA ILE A 121 -29.40 -0.48 28.28
C ILE A 121 -29.51 -1.72 29.19
N GLY A 122 -28.81 -2.83 28.85
CA GLY A 122 -28.48 -3.86 29.82
C GLY A 122 -28.24 -5.30 29.38
N ALA A 123 -28.30 -5.65 28.09
CA ALA A 123 -27.93 -6.96 27.54
C ALA A 123 -27.27 -6.76 26.19
N PRO A 124 -26.64 -7.77 25.54
CA PRO A 124 -26.16 -7.60 24.18
C PRO A 124 -27.33 -7.05 23.34
N VAL A 125 -27.14 -5.81 22.85
CA VAL A 125 -28.22 -5.04 22.24
C VAL A 125 -28.52 -5.68 20.88
N THR A 126 -29.76 -6.19 20.74
CA THR A 126 -30.27 -6.67 19.46
C THR A 126 -30.93 -5.51 18.75
N ILE A 127 -30.41 -5.09 17.63
CA ILE A 127 -30.86 -3.91 16.90
C ILE A 127 -31.64 -4.32 15.66
N SER A 128 -32.91 -3.87 15.57
CA SER A 128 -33.75 -4.04 14.39
C SER A 128 -34.00 -2.69 13.72
N GLU A 129 -33.76 -2.60 12.42
CA GLU A 129 -33.93 -1.41 11.56
C GLU A 129 -33.13 -0.18 12.02
N LYS A 130 -31.93 0.01 11.51
CA LYS A 130 -31.07 1.09 11.99
C LYS A 130 -30.36 1.84 10.92
N THR A 131 -30.56 3.14 10.94
CA THR A 131 -29.86 4.09 10.08
C THR A 131 -29.00 4.99 10.95
N LEU A 132 -27.68 5.04 10.64
CA LEU A 132 -26.78 6.07 11.15
C LEU A 132 -26.72 7.22 10.16
N ASN A 133 -27.04 8.40 10.66
CA ASN A 133 -26.81 9.66 9.96
C ASN A 133 -25.42 10.19 10.31
N SER A 134 -25.03 11.30 9.66
CA SER A 134 -23.72 11.91 9.89
C SER A 134 -23.39 12.09 11.36
N GLY A 135 -22.21 11.64 11.76
CA GLY A 135 -21.76 11.69 13.15
C GLY A 135 -20.58 10.76 13.43
N THR A 136 -20.10 10.82 14.66
CA THR A 136 -19.04 9.93 15.15
C THR A 136 -19.60 9.05 16.26
N TYR A 137 -19.45 7.76 16.09
CA TYR A 137 -20.02 6.73 16.96
C TYR A 137 -18.94 5.74 17.40
N TYR A 138 -19.14 5.09 18.54
CA TYR A 138 -18.26 4.03 18.99
C TYR A 138 -19.01 2.90 19.69
N LEU A 139 -18.48 1.69 19.60
CA LEU A 139 -18.97 0.56 20.35
C LEU A 139 -18.47 0.63 21.80
N CYS A 140 -19.35 0.37 22.76
CA CYS A 140 -19.01 0.24 24.18
C CYS A 140 -19.20 -1.18 24.73
N ASN A 141 -19.73 -2.08 23.91
CA ASN A 141 -19.88 -3.51 24.11
C ASN A 141 -20.06 -4.20 22.76
N ASN A 142 -20.12 -5.54 22.75
CA ASN A 142 -20.49 -6.27 21.55
C ASN A 142 -21.92 -5.95 21.17
N VAL A 143 -22.17 -5.70 19.90
CA VAL A 143 -23.46 -5.34 19.33
C VAL A 143 -23.93 -6.42 18.37
N LYS A 144 -25.16 -6.86 18.52
CA LYS A 144 -25.84 -7.81 17.63
C LYS A 144 -26.89 -7.10 16.81
N LEU A 145 -26.85 -7.35 15.51
CA LEU A 145 -27.78 -6.81 14.53
C LEU A 145 -28.71 -7.92 14.04
N THR A 146 -29.97 -7.62 13.93
CA THR A 146 -30.98 -8.49 13.28
C THR A 146 -31.25 -8.11 11.84
N GLN A 147 -30.82 -6.90 11.45
CA GLN A 147 -30.83 -6.35 10.09
C GLN A 147 -29.56 -5.53 9.85
N ALA A 148 -29.27 -5.20 8.59
CA ALA A 148 -28.13 -4.38 8.27
C ALA A 148 -28.14 -3.02 8.97
N LEU A 149 -26.99 -2.59 9.44
CA LEU A 149 -26.76 -1.21 9.84
C LEU A 149 -26.65 -0.33 8.60
N VAL A 150 -27.62 0.55 8.37
CA VAL A 150 -27.66 1.41 7.18
C VAL A 150 -26.91 2.73 7.46
N ILE A 151 -26.00 3.10 6.58
CA ILE A 151 -25.26 4.37 6.66
C ILE A 151 -25.84 5.36 5.65
N GLN A 152 -26.27 6.53 6.15
CA GLN A 152 -26.77 7.64 5.36
C GLN A 152 -26.07 8.93 5.82
N GLY A 153 -25.05 9.35 5.06
CA GLY A 153 -24.22 10.53 5.37
C GLY A 153 -22.81 10.16 5.82
N ASP A 154 -22.13 11.13 6.40
CA ASP A 154 -20.71 10.96 6.79
C ASP A 154 -20.61 10.46 8.23
N VAL A 155 -20.27 9.20 8.39
CA VAL A 155 -20.20 8.48 9.66
C VAL A 155 -18.77 8.06 9.95
N THR A 156 -18.28 8.35 11.15
CA THR A 156 -17.10 7.68 11.73
C THR A 156 -17.56 6.65 12.73
N LEU A 157 -17.20 5.38 12.55
CA LEU A 157 -17.50 4.29 13.47
C LEU A 157 -16.21 3.71 14.05
N ASP A 158 -16.08 3.81 15.37
CA ASP A 158 -14.98 3.20 16.12
C ASP A 158 -15.45 1.88 16.74
N LEU A 159 -14.85 0.78 16.32
CA LEU A 159 -15.17 -0.53 16.89
C LEU A 159 -14.68 -0.68 18.34
N ASN A 160 -13.67 0.11 18.74
CA ASN A 160 -13.15 0.12 20.13
C ASN A 160 -12.87 -1.29 20.69
N GLY A 161 -12.41 -2.20 19.85
CA GLY A 161 -12.10 -3.58 20.22
C GLY A 161 -13.32 -4.49 20.39
N PHE A 162 -14.55 -4.04 20.10
CA PHE A 162 -15.77 -4.83 20.24
C PHE A 162 -16.22 -5.44 18.92
N VAL A 163 -17.20 -6.32 19.01
CA VAL A 163 -17.77 -7.05 17.88
C VAL A 163 -19.11 -6.42 17.46
N LEU A 164 -19.23 -6.08 16.19
CA LEU A 164 -20.48 -5.78 15.51
C LEU A 164 -20.87 -7.01 14.69
N GLN A 165 -21.88 -7.75 15.15
CA GLN A 165 -22.27 -9.04 14.59
C GLN A 165 -23.67 -9.02 14.04
N HIS A 166 -23.86 -9.50 12.81
CA HIS A 166 -25.18 -9.88 12.32
C HIS A 166 -25.55 -11.27 12.87
N GLU A 167 -26.67 -11.37 13.62
CA GLU A 167 -27.05 -12.62 14.31
C GLU A 167 -27.62 -13.68 13.37
N ASN A 168 -28.42 -13.24 12.40
CA ASN A 168 -29.15 -14.15 11.52
C ASN A 168 -28.42 -14.36 10.20
N ARG A 169 -27.74 -15.48 10.08
CA ARG A 169 -27.03 -15.85 8.84
C ARG A 169 -27.97 -16.30 7.70
N ASP A 170 -29.24 -16.50 7.97
CA ASP A 170 -30.25 -16.88 6.96
C ASP A 170 -30.98 -15.64 6.39
N ALA A 171 -30.66 -14.45 6.86
CA ALA A 171 -31.40 -13.24 6.53
C ALA A 171 -31.05 -12.61 5.18
N ASN A 172 -30.02 -13.09 4.47
CA ASN A 172 -29.49 -12.45 3.27
C ASN A 172 -29.25 -10.95 3.47
N ASP A 173 -28.46 -10.61 4.48
CA ASP A 173 -28.22 -9.24 4.89
C ASP A 173 -26.75 -8.96 5.14
N SER A 174 -26.27 -7.79 4.77
CA SER A 174 -24.93 -7.30 5.12
C SER A 174 -24.89 -6.92 6.59
N VAL A 175 -23.70 -6.89 7.20
CA VAL A 175 -23.58 -6.26 8.53
C VAL A 175 -23.78 -4.75 8.41
N ILE A 176 -23.17 -4.14 7.40
CA ILE A 176 -23.33 -2.71 7.11
C ILE A 176 -23.72 -2.53 5.65
N GLN A 177 -24.77 -1.76 5.41
CA GLN A 177 -25.19 -1.29 4.10
C GLN A 177 -24.98 0.22 4.01
N MET A 178 -24.25 0.65 3.02
CA MET A 178 -24.00 2.07 2.77
C MET A 178 -24.86 2.54 1.60
N ASP A 179 -25.86 3.37 1.89
CA ASP A 179 -26.73 3.93 0.86
C ASP A 179 -26.17 5.24 0.27
N SER A 180 -25.48 6.03 1.10
CA SER A 180 -24.87 7.30 0.69
C SER A 180 -23.85 7.79 1.72
N GLY A 181 -23.05 8.81 1.33
CA GLY A 181 -22.07 9.44 2.22
C GLY A 181 -20.80 8.61 2.41
N THR A 182 -20.08 8.89 3.48
CA THR A 182 -18.79 8.26 3.79
C THR A 182 -18.85 7.53 5.13
N LEU A 183 -18.50 6.24 5.12
CA LEU A 183 -18.19 5.53 6.37
C LEU A 183 -16.68 5.51 6.57
N THR A 184 -16.20 6.04 7.69
CA THR A 184 -14.83 5.88 8.16
C THR A 184 -14.81 4.90 9.32
N LEU A 185 -14.23 3.73 9.11
CA LEU A 185 -14.06 2.68 10.13
C LEU A 185 -12.70 2.80 10.79
N VAL A 186 -12.69 2.88 12.11
CA VAL A 186 -11.50 2.90 12.95
C VAL A 186 -11.63 1.90 14.10
N ASP A 187 -10.54 1.64 14.79
CA ASP A 187 -10.52 0.79 15.97
C ASP A 187 -9.54 1.32 17.01
N SER A 188 -10.05 1.97 18.05
CA SER A 188 -9.25 2.58 19.11
C SER A 188 -8.68 1.56 20.10
N ASN A 189 -9.10 0.30 20.05
CA ASN A 189 -8.59 -0.78 20.90
C ASN A 189 -8.17 -2.01 20.09
N PRO A 190 -7.06 -1.90 19.31
CA PRO A 190 -6.61 -2.94 18.39
C PRO A 190 -5.99 -4.16 19.07
N ASP A 191 -5.85 -4.18 20.39
CA ASP A 191 -5.29 -5.30 21.15
C ASP A 191 -6.35 -6.25 21.73
N ALA A 192 -7.65 -5.92 21.63
CA ALA A 192 -8.73 -6.83 21.99
C ALA A 192 -8.61 -8.15 21.22
N ILE A 193 -8.97 -9.26 21.82
CA ILE A 193 -8.79 -10.59 21.24
C ILE A 193 -10.14 -11.24 21.02
N HIS A 194 -10.37 -11.69 19.78
CA HIS A 194 -11.53 -12.48 19.39
C HIS A 194 -11.10 -13.78 18.74
N LYS A 195 -11.87 -14.84 18.95
CA LYS A 195 -11.54 -16.18 18.48
C LYS A 195 -12.57 -16.69 17.50
N PHE A 196 -12.07 -17.28 16.42
CA PHE A 196 -12.88 -17.82 15.34
C PHE A 196 -12.55 -19.29 15.08
N VAL A 197 -13.52 -20.03 14.59
CA VAL A 197 -13.36 -21.37 14.04
C VAL A 197 -13.34 -21.26 12.52
N LYS A 198 -12.36 -21.85 11.86
CA LYS A 198 -12.34 -22.01 10.41
C LYS A 198 -13.17 -23.23 10.05
N GLU A 199 -14.24 -23.05 9.29
CA GLU A 199 -15.09 -24.11 8.79
C GLU A 199 -14.48 -24.81 7.55
N ALA A 200 -14.98 -25.99 7.21
CA ALA A 200 -14.56 -26.70 6.01
C ALA A 200 -14.85 -25.92 4.70
N THR A 201 -15.84 -25.06 4.72
CA THR A 201 -16.18 -24.13 3.63
C THR A 201 -15.12 -23.04 3.41
N GLY A 202 -14.24 -22.83 4.40
CA GLY A 202 -13.28 -21.71 4.46
C GLY A 202 -13.81 -20.49 5.20
N LEU A 203 -15.10 -20.46 5.52
CA LEU A 203 -15.70 -19.39 6.32
C LEU A 203 -15.20 -19.46 7.76
N TRP A 204 -14.98 -18.29 8.38
CA TRP A 204 -14.66 -18.21 9.80
C TRP A 204 -15.91 -17.81 10.61
N THR A 205 -16.14 -18.52 11.70
CA THR A 205 -17.29 -18.27 12.57
C THR A 205 -16.79 -17.87 13.96
N LEU A 206 -17.34 -16.77 14.51
CA LEU A 206 -17.01 -16.28 15.84
C LEU A 206 -17.33 -17.35 16.90
N ASN A 207 -16.32 -17.75 17.65
CA ASN A 207 -16.46 -18.67 18.78
C ASN A 207 -15.37 -18.37 19.84
N GLU A 208 -15.69 -17.52 20.78
CA GLU A 208 -14.77 -17.04 21.80
C GLU A 208 -14.25 -18.17 22.72
N ASN A 209 -14.97 -19.28 22.82
CA ASN A 209 -14.60 -20.40 23.69
C ASN A 209 -13.72 -21.44 23.01
N ALA A 210 -14.01 -21.78 21.75
CA ALA A 210 -13.36 -22.89 21.04
C ALA A 210 -12.63 -22.47 19.76
N GLY A 211 -12.61 -21.18 19.43
CA GLY A 211 -11.92 -20.67 18.24
C GLY A 211 -10.41 -20.81 18.34
N THR A 212 -9.80 -21.22 17.22
CA THR A 212 -8.34 -21.37 17.07
C THR A 212 -7.72 -20.22 16.28
N GLU A 213 -8.50 -19.58 15.41
CA GLU A 213 -8.09 -18.42 14.66
C GLU A 213 -8.21 -17.15 15.52
N ILE A 214 -7.11 -16.47 15.75
CA ILE A 214 -7.05 -15.29 16.62
C ILE A 214 -7.09 -14.03 15.78
N VAL A 215 -8.05 -13.17 16.08
CA VAL A 215 -8.21 -11.83 15.49
C VAL A 215 -8.01 -10.79 16.58
N LYS A 216 -7.17 -9.79 16.32
CA LYS A 216 -6.92 -8.68 17.24
C LYS A 216 -7.66 -7.43 16.76
N GLY A 217 -8.24 -6.70 17.72
CA GLY A 217 -9.02 -5.49 17.49
C GLY A 217 -10.49 -5.76 17.28
N GLY A 218 -11.26 -4.68 17.09
CA GLY A 218 -12.69 -4.74 16.87
C GLY A 218 -13.07 -5.44 15.56
N VAL A 219 -14.24 -6.06 15.52
CA VAL A 219 -14.62 -6.98 14.44
C VAL A 219 -16.04 -6.69 13.93
N ILE A 220 -16.20 -6.70 12.62
CA ILE A 220 -17.48 -6.80 11.90
C ILE A 220 -17.63 -8.24 11.41
N THR A 221 -18.72 -8.94 11.72
CA THR A 221 -18.87 -10.36 11.38
C THR A 221 -20.32 -10.79 11.20
N GLY A 222 -20.52 -11.93 10.54
CA GLY A 222 -21.80 -12.67 10.53
C GLY A 222 -22.76 -12.30 9.40
N GLY A 223 -22.47 -11.31 8.58
CA GLY A 223 -23.32 -10.97 7.43
C GLY A 223 -23.25 -11.98 6.31
N THR A 224 -24.32 -12.06 5.53
CA THR A 224 -24.53 -13.06 4.46
C THR A 224 -24.82 -12.43 3.09
N GLY A 225 -24.75 -11.12 2.99
CA GLY A 225 -24.94 -10.36 1.77
C GLY A 225 -26.35 -9.79 1.61
N SER A 226 -26.44 -8.59 1.07
CA SER A 226 -27.69 -7.87 0.86
C SER A 226 -28.18 -7.97 -0.57
N THR A 227 -29.48 -7.80 -0.76
CA THR A 227 -30.09 -7.50 -2.05
C THR A 227 -30.31 -6.00 -2.15
N TYR A 228 -29.71 -5.39 -3.15
CA TYR A 228 -29.80 -3.95 -3.38
C TYR A 228 -30.21 -3.65 -4.83
N THR A 229 -31.21 -2.80 -5.00
CA THR A 229 -31.68 -2.39 -6.32
C THR A 229 -31.40 -0.92 -6.56
N TYR A 230 -30.71 -0.61 -7.66
CA TYR A 230 -30.44 0.75 -8.13
C TYR A 230 -30.84 0.89 -9.60
N GLY A 231 -31.85 1.70 -9.87
CA GLY A 231 -32.44 1.80 -11.19
C GLY A 231 -32.98 0.45 -11.67
N ASN A 232 -32.47 -0.04 -12.79
CA ASN A 232 -32.85 -1.34 -13.38
C ASN A 232 -31.90 -2.48 -12.96
N TYR A 233 -30.94 -2.24 -12.08
CA TYR A 233 -29.96 -3.22 -11.65
C TYR A 233 -30.26 -3.71 -10.24
N THR A 234 -30.36 -5.02 -10.08
CA THR A 234 -30.45 -5.67 -8.76
C THR A 234 -29.18 -6.42 -8.48
N TYR A 235 -28.58 -6.12 -7.35
CA TYR A 235 -27.42 -6.81 -6.78
C TYR A 235 -27.95 -7.72 -5.68
N ASP A 236 -28.08 -8.99 -5.98
CA ASP A 236 -28.54 -9.97 -4.99
C ASP A 236 -27.36 -10.61 -4.31
N ASP A 237 -27.49 -10.89 -3.03
CA ASP A 237 -26.58 -11.73 -2.28
C ASP A 237 -25.13 -11.23 -2.32
N CYS A 238 -24.93 -9.96 -2.05
CA CYS A 238 -23.66 -9.26 -2.20
C CYS A 238 -23.25 -8.52 -0.92
N GLY A 239 -21.94 -8.44 -0.66
CA GLY A 239 -21.37 -7.61 0.39
C GLY A 239 -21.70 -8.11 1.80
N GLY A 240 -21.23 -9.30 2.17
CA GLY A 240 -21.55 -9.89 3.47
C GLY A 240 -21.17 -8.99 4.66
N GLY A 241 -19.94 -8.50 4.70
CA GLY A 241 -19.52 -7.55 5.74
C GLY A 241 -20.04 -6.14 5.49
N VAL A 242 -19.65 -5.54 4.37
CA VAL A 242 -20.03 -4.18 3.98
C VAL A 242 -20.46 -4.14 2.52
N PHE A 243 -21.63 -3.59 2.29
CA PHE A 243 -22.14 -3.27 0.96
C PHE A 243 -22.00 -1.77 0.69
N VAL A 244 -21.19 -1.39 -0.31
CA VAL A 244 -20.96 0.00 -0.70
C VAL A 244 -21.75 0.30 -1.97
N ALA A 245 -22.85 1.04 -1.83
CA ALA A 245 -23.70 1.44 -2.94
C ALA A 245 -23.02 2.47 -3.85
N SER A 246 -23.63 2.76 -4.99
CA SER A 246 -23.17 3.81 -5.89
C SER A 246 -23.15 5.16 -5.18
N TRP A 247 -22.06 5.90 -5.37
CA TRP A 247 -21.80 7.22 -4.78
C TRP A 247 -21.55 7.22 -3.26
N ALA A 248 -21.49 6.04 -2.62
CA ALA A 248 -21.03 5.92 -1.25
C ALA A 248 -19.51 5.67 -1.21
N SER A 249 -18.87 6.09 -0.11
CA SER A 249 -17.42 5.91 0.12
C SER A 249 -17.16 5.19 1.44
N PHE A 250 -16.50 4.05 1.39
CA PHE A 250 -16.02 3.33 2.58
C PHE A 250 -14.53 3.55 2.76
N VAL A 251 -14.13 4.01 3.95
CA VAL A 251 -12.74 4.21 4.36
C VAL A 251 -12.46 3.33 5.57
N MET A 252 -11.60 2.34 5.41
CA MET A 252 -11.20 1.42 6.48
C MET A 252 -9.75 1.72 6.89
N ASN A 253 -9.59 2.36 8.03
CA ASN A 253 -8.28 2.71 8.60
C ASN A 253 -7.87 1.75 9.73
N GLY A 254 -8.79 0.92 10.22
CA GLY A 254 -8.54 -0.07 11.28
C GLY A 254 -9.72 -1.01 11.45
N GLY A 255 -9.64 -1.88 12.46
CA GLY A 255 -10.62 -2.92 12.72
C GLY A 255 -10.56 -4.08 11.73
N ASN A 256 -11.49 -5.00 11.82
CA ASN A 256 -11.49 -6.23 11.04
C ASN A 256 -12.88 -6.57 10.50
N ILE A 257 -12.93 -7.10 9.27
CA ILE A 257 -14.11 -7.73 8.71
C ILE A 257 -13.83 -9.22 8.61
N VAL A 258 -14.51 -10.03 9.41
CA VAL A 258 -14.15 -11.45 9.58
C VAL A 258 -15.37 -12.35 9.44
N GLY A 259 -15.20 -13.43 8.68
CA GLY A 259 -16.19 -14.48 8.63
C GLY A 259 -17.55 -14.02 8.13
N CYS A 260 -17.57 -13.14 7.16
CA CYS A 260 -18.76 -12.74 6.42
C CYS A 260 -18.86 -13.54 5.13
N SER A 261 -20.07 -13.76 4.65
CA SER A 261 -20.30 -14.50 3.41
C SER A 261 -21.25 -13.76 2.48
N ALA A 262 -21.23 -14.12 1.21
CA ALA A 262 -22.21 -13.68 0.24
C ALA A 262 -22.38 -14.79 -0.82
N GLY A 263 -23.59 -15.06 -1.24
CA GLY A 263 -23.83 -16.09 -2.23
C GLY A 263 -23.21 -15.76 -3.58
N LYS A 264 -23.26 -14.47 -3.98
CA LYS A 264 -22.75 -14.05 -5.28
C LYS A 264 -21.40 -13.36 -5.20
N SER A 265 -21.26 -12.26 -4.46
CA SER A 265 -20.01 -11.51 -4.55
C SER A 265 -19.70 -10.63 -3.35
N GLY A 266 -18.38 -10.50 -3.05
CA GLY A 266 -17.89 -9.66 -1.99
C GLY A 266 -18.25 -10.18 -0.60
N GLY A 267 -17.69 -11.29 -0.16
CA GLY A 267 -17.94 -11.85 1.16
C GLY A 267 -17.62 -10.87 2.28
N GLY A 268 -16.45 -10.22 2.21
CA GLY A 268 -16.10 -9.13 3.10
C GLY A 268 -16.72 -7.81 2.66
N VAL A 269 -16.38 -7.34 1.47
CA VAL A 269 -16.80 -6.03 0.94
C VAL A 269 -17.26 -6.16 -0.50
N LYS A 270 -18.41 -5.58 -0.80
CA LYS A 270 -18.89 -5.34 -2.15
C LYS A 270 -18.84 -3.85 -2.47
N VAL A 271 -18.17 -3.48 -3.56
CA VAL A 271 -18.18 -2.11 -4.11
C VAL A 271 -18.96 -2.13 -5.42
N THR A 272 -20.07 -1.38 -5.47
CA THR A 272 -20.88 -1.29 -6.69
C THR A 272 -20.29 -0.27 -7.67
N ASN A 273 -20.90 -0.13 -8.84
CA ASN A 273 -20.51 0.89 -9.80
C ASN A 273 -20.56 2.29 -9.13
N ASP A 274 -19.52 3.10 -9.36
CA ASP A 274 -19.39 4.45 -8.79
C ASP A 274 -19.29 4.51 -7.24
N GLY A 275 -19.20 3.36 -6.56
CA GLY A 275 -18.80 3.28 -5.16
C GLY A 275 -17.28 3.41 -5.00
N ASP A 276 -16.84 3.88 -3.84
CA ASP A 276 -15.41 4.05 -3.51
C ASP A 276 -15.06 3.27 -2.23
N PHE A 277 -13.96 2.52 -2.25
CA PHE A 277 -13.44 1.83 -1.08
C PHE A 277 -11.94 2.10 -0.92
N LYS A 278 -11.57 2.61 0.24
CA LYS A 278 -10.17 2.83 0.61
C LYS A 278 -9.84 2.05 1.88
N MET A 279 -8.80 1.24 1.82
CA MET A 279 -8.31 0.50 2.96
C MET A 279 -6.83 0.78 3.17
N SER A 280 -6.49 1.43 4.27
CA SER A 280 -5.11 1.74 4.67
C SER A 280 -4.65 0.92 5.87
N GLY A 281 -5.56 0.26 6.57
CA GLY A 281 -5.27 -0.59 7.72
C GLY A 281 -6.38 -1.59 7.98
N GLY A 282 -6.19 -2.40 9.01
CA GLY A 282 -7.13 -3.46 9.37
C GLY A 282 -7.01 -4.73 8.52
N THR A 283 -7.95 -5.66 8.71
CA THR A 283 -7.89 -6.97 8.04
C THR A 283 -9.27 -7.41 7.55
N ILE A 284 -9.34 -7.94 6.34
CA ILE A 284 -10.50 -8.71 5.86
C ILE A 284 -10.08 -10.17 5.84
N SER A 285 -10.76 -11.04 6.62
CA SER A 285 -10.31 -12.43 6.76
C SER A 285 -11.42 -13.46 6.88
N GLY A 286 -11.15 -14.69 6.41
CA GLY A 286 -12.08 -15.81 6.53
C GLY A 286 -13.45 -15.56 5.92
N CYS A 287 -13.55 -14.67 4.93
CA CYS A 287 -14.77 -14.34 4.22
C CYS A 287 -14.93 -15.20 2.97
N THR A 288 -16.17 -15.50 2.59
CA THR A 288 -16.48 -16.36 1.43
C THR A 288 -17.54 -15.75 0.53
N ALA A 289 -17.41 -15.91 -0.77
CA ALA A 289 -18.46 -15.56 -1.74
C ALA A 289 -18.31 -16.38 -3.03
N GLY A 290 -19.30 -16.31 -3.92
CA GLY A 290 -19.15 -16.85 -5.27
C GLY A 290 -17.90 -16.30 -5.94
N ARG A 291 -17.70 -14.95 -5.90
CA ARG A 291 -16.46 -14.29 -6.35
C ARG A 291 -16.07 -13.17 -5.39
N GLY A 292 -14.77 -12.85 -5.36
CA GLY A 292 -14.27 -11.83 -4.43
C GLY A 292 -14.56 -12.21 -2.99
N GLY A 293 -14.05 -13.34 -2.51
CA GLY A 293 -14.30 -13.81 -1.15
C GLY A 293 -14.01 -12.72 -0.11
N GLY A 294 -12.91 -11.97 -0.26
CA GLY A 294 -12.65 -10.77 0.51
C GLY A 294 -13.36 -9.54 -0.06
N ILE A 295 -13.03 -9.16 -1.29
CA ILE A 295 -13.52 -7.93 -1.95
C ILE A 295 -13.98 -8.23 -3.36
N ASP A 296 -15.19 -7.79 -3.73
CA ASP A 296 -15.63 -7.67 -5.13
C ASP A 296 -15.80 -6.20 -5.48
N ASN A 297 -14.98 -5.71 -6.41
CA ASN A 297 -14.91 -4.32 -6.82
C ASN A 297 -15.47 -4.10 -8.23
N ARG A 298 -16.51 -3.27 -8.33
CA ARG A 298 -17.03 -2.73 -9.60
C ARG A 298 -16.98 -1.20 -9.67
N GLY A 299 -16.48 -0.56 -8.63
CA GLY A 299 -16.26 0.87 -8.51
C GLY A 299 -14.78 1.23 -8.50
N THR A 300 -14.36 1.98 -7.51
CA THR A 300 -12.96 2.33 -7.25
C THR A 300 -12.52 1.74 -5.91
N THR A 301 -11.41 1.00 -5.92
CA THR A 301 -10.83 0.45 -4.69
C THR A 301 -9.36 0.79 -4.59
N THR A 302 -8.94 1.31 -3.45
CA THR A 302 -7.52 1.56 -3.13
C THR A 302 -7.13 0.80 -1.87
N LEU A 303 -6.14 -0.06 -2.00
CA LEU A 303 -5.50 -0.78 -0.90
C LEU A 303 -4.11 -0.20 -0.69
N SER A 304 -3.76 0.17 0.53
CA SER A 304 -2.48 0.81 0.84
C SER A 304 -1.97 0.43 2.22
N ASP A 305 -0.74 0.82 2.50
CA ASP A 305 -0.09 0.75 3.80
C ASP A 305 -0.13 -0.66 4.43
N ASN A 306 -0.92 -0.85 5.49
CA ASN A 306 -1.00 -2.12 6.20
C ASN A 306 -2.33 -2.88 5.96
N ALA A 307 -2.99 -2.63 4.84
CA ALA A 307 -4.21 -3.34 4.47
C ALA A 307 -3.93 -4.85 4.28
N LYS A 308 -4.72 -5.70 4.90
CA LYS A 308 -4.52 -7.15 4.87
C LYS A 308 -5.80 -7.87 4.44
N ILE A 309 -5.66 -8.77 3.48
CA ILE A 309 -6.74 -9.67 3.05
C ILE A 309 -6.23 -11.10 3.22
N LYS A 310 -6.86 -11.86 4.11
CA LYS A 310 -6.32 -13.16 4.51
C LYS A 310 -7.37 -14.26 4.50
N SER A 311 -6.98 -15.44 4.05
CA SER A 311 -7.80 -16.66 4.17
C SER A 311 -9.23 -16.48 3.66
N CYS A 312 -9.44 -15.62 2.68
CA CYS A 312 -10.73 -15.43 2.01
C CYS A 312 -10.88 -16.41 0.86
N ARG A 313 -12.12 -16.78 0.51
CA ARG A 313 -12.35 -17.83 -0.49
C ARG A 313 -13.46 -17.46 -1.48
N ALA A 314 -13.16 -17.60 -2.77
CA ALA A 314 -14.15 -17.63 -3.83
C ALA A 314 -14.63 -19.08 -4.02
N THR A 315 -15.94 -19.30 -3.90
CA THR A 315 -16.57 -20.63 -3.91
C THR A 315 -17.33 -20.95 -5.18
N GLY A 316 -17.54 -19.96 -6.05
CA GLY A 316 -18.22 -20.15 -7.33
C GLY A 316 -17.38 -20.94 -8.32
N THR A 317 -18.07 -21.57 -9.26
CA THR A 317 -17.49 -22.38 -10.34
C THR A 317 -17.85 -21.83 -11.72
N GLY A 318 -18.48 -20.67 -11.76
CA GLY A 318 -18.86 -19.98 -12.98
C GLY A 318 -17.65 -19.28 -13.62
N ARG A 319 -17.80 -18.93 -14.91
CA ARG A 319 -16.76 -18.26 -15.69
C ARG A 319 -16.25 -16.95 -15.08
N ASP A 320 -17.08 -16.28 -14.30
CA ASP A 320 -16.78 -14.98 -13.69
C ASP A 320 -16.56 -15.08 -12.16
N ASP A 321 -16.46 -16.30 -11.61
CA ASP A 321 -16.32 -16.55 -10.19
C ASP A 321 -14.86 -16.69 -9.79
N HIS A 322 -14.18 -15.54 -9.65
CA HIS A 322 -12.74 -15.44 -9.43
C HIS A 322 -12.38 -14.62 -8.18
N GLY A 323 -11.09 -14.60 -7.84
CA GLY A 323 -10.51 -13.74 -6.85
C GLY A 323 -10.87 -14.12 -5.41
N GLY A 324 -10.20 -15.09 -4.84
CA GLY A 324 -10.40 -15.49 -3.44
C GLY A 324 -10.22 -14.32 -2.49
N GLY A 325 -9.14 -13.56 -2.65
CA GLY A 325 -8.92 -12.31 -1.92
C GLY A 325 -9.69 -11.15 -2.55
N VAL A 326 -9.37 -10.80 -3.78
CA VAL A 326 -9.94 -9.64 -4.49
C VAL A 326 -10.36 -10.03 -5.91
N CYS A 327 -11.57 -9.65 -6.27
CA CYS A 327 -12.06 -9.66 -7.65
C CYS A 327 -12.37 -8.22 -8.08
N SER A 328 -11.70 -7.71 -9.11
CA SER A 328 -11.90 -6.34 -9.57
C SER A 328 -12.19 -6.25 -11.05
N TYR A 329 -13.29 -5.59 -11.39
CA TYR A 329 -13.74 -5.33 -12.76
C TYR A 329 -13.49 -3.89 -13.22
N ARG A 330 -13.08 -3.00 -12.31
CA ARG A 330 -12.90 -1.58 -12.62
C ARG A 330 -11.61 -1.05 -12.00
N ASN A 331 -11.65 0.08 -11.31
CA ASN A 331 -10.45 0.75 -10.83
C ASN A 331 -9.95 0.09 -9.53
N LEU A 332 -8.76 -0.47 -9.57
CA LEU A 332 -8.08 -1.02 -8.40
C LEU A 332 -6.67 -0.46 -8.32
N THR A 333 -6.33 0.10 -7.17
CA THR A 333 -4.94 0.48 -6.86
C THR A 333 -4.46 -0.33 -5.66
N VAL A 334 -3.36 -1.05 -5.83
CA VAL A 334 -2.70 -1.78 -4.74
C VAL A 334 -1.31 -1.20 -4.55
N LYS A 335 -1.07 -0.67 -3.35
CA LYS A 335 0.19 0.01 -3.00
C LYS A 335 1.12 -0.87 -2.17
N ILE A 336 2.30 -0.34 -1.88
CA ILE A 336 3.28 -0.97 -1.00
C ILE A 336 2.68 -1.20 0.39
N GLY A 337 3.04 -2.32 1.04
CA GLY A 337 2.60 -2.68 2.39
C GLY A 337 1.34 -3.55 2.44
N VAL A 338 0.59 -3.66 1.35
CA VAL A 338 -0.59 -4.54 1.25
C VAL A 338 -0.18 -6.02 1.28
N GLU A 339 -0.93 -6.83 2.03
CA GLU A 339 -0.77 -8.28 2.07
C GLU A 339 -2.08 -8.97 1.63
N ILE A 340 -2.01 -9.82 0.59
CA ILE A 340 -3.11 -10.71 0.19
C ILE A 340 -2.62 -12.15 0.28
N THR A 341 -2.99 -12.86 1.35
CA THR A 341 -2.35 -14.12 1.73
C THR A 341 -3.35 -15.19 2.16
N GLY A 342 -3.02 -16.46 1.89
CA GLY A 342 -3.84 -17.61 2.29
C GLY A 342 -5.23 -17.64 1.66
N CYS A 343 -5.47 -16.86 0.61
CA CYS A 343 -6.74 -16.83 -0.09
C CYS A 343 -6.87 -17.99 -1.08
N GLU A 344 -8.09 -18.44 -1.32
CA GLU A 344 -8.39 -19.59 -2.16
C GLU A 344 -9.48 -19.26 -3.19
N ALA A 345 -9.42 -19.86 -4.36
CA ALA A 345 -10.51 -19.88 -5.34
C ALA A 345 -10.73 -21.33 -5.80
N VAL A 346 -11.99 -21.75 -5.89
CA VAL A 346 -12.34 -23.11 -6.35
C VAL A 346 -11.98 -23.27 -7.82
N ASP A 347 -12.17 -22.24 -8.62
CA ASP A 347 -11.66 -22.18 -9.97
C ASP A 347 -10.18 -21.74 -9.93
N THR A 348 -9.34 -22.41 -10.68
CA THR A 348 -7.89 -22.55 -10.45
C THR A 348 -7.04 -21.33 -10.80
N GLY A 349 -7.63 -20.21 -11.18
CA GLY A 349 -6.87 -19.13 -11.80
C GLY A 349 -6.43 -17.98 -10.92
N SER A 350 -7.07 -17.72 -9.76
CA SER A 350 -6.90 -16.42 -9.10
C SER A 350 -7.16 -16.44 -7.60
N ALA A 351 -6.37 -17.21 -6.87
CA ALA A 351 -6.55 -17.36 -5.42
C ALA A 351 -6.36 -16.02 -4.67
N ALA A 352 -5.30 -15.28 -4.95
CA ALA A 352 -5.10 -13.98 -4.32
C ALA A 352 -5.97 -12.90 -4.98
N MET A 353 -5.85 -12.73 -6.30
CA MET A 353 -6.47 -11.59 -6.96
C MET A 353 -6.80 -11.87 -8.43
N TYR A 354 -7.98 -11.45 -8.84
CA TYR A 354 -8.41 -11.34 -10.22
C TYR A 354 -8.70 -9.89 -10.57
N VAL A 355 -8.01 -9.35 -11.57
CA VAL A 355 -8.22 -7.99 -12.06
C VAL A 355 -8.54 -8.04 -13.53
N THR A 356 -9.65 -7.45 -13.92
CA THR A 356 -10.04 -7.39 -15.33
C THR A 356 -10.41 -5.98 -15.75
N THR A 357 -10.18 -5.66 -17.02
CA THR A 357 -10.65 -4.45 -17.66
C THR A 357 -12.03 -4.66 -18.26
N GLY A 358 -13.01 -5.04 -17.43
CA GLY A 358 -14.40 -5.25 -17.87
C GLY A 358 -15.06 -4.00 -18.45
N TYR A 359 -14.52 -2.83 -18.14
CA TYR A 359 -14.95 -1.53 -18.65
C TYR A 359 -13.81 -0.82 -19.38
N ALA A 360 -14.14 -0.12 -20.45
CA ALA A 360 -13.16 0.56 -21.30
C ALA A 360 -12.40 1.71 -20.60
N ASP A 361 -13.02 2.32 -19.60
CA ASP A 361 -12.45 3.36 -18.75
C ASP A 361 -11.71 2.82 -17.51
N ALA A 362 -11.71 1.49 -17.30
CA ALA A 362 -11.04 0.89 -16.16
C ALA A 362 -9.53 1.20 -16.14
N ARG A 363 -9.06 1.62 -14.98
CA ARG A 363 -7.65 1.92 -14.71
C ARG A 363 -7.25 1.23 -13.42
N SER A 364 -6.45 0.19 -13.52
CA SER A 364 -5.94 -0.54 -12.36
C SER A 364 -4.43 -0.45 -12.30
N SER A 365 -3.88 -0.32 -11.09
CA SER A 365 -2.43 -0.33 -10.85
C SER A 365 -2.06 -1.22 -9.68
N ILE A 366 -1.01 -2.00 -9.84
CA ILE A 366 -0.36 -2.75 -8.77
C ILE A 366 1.03 -2.13 -8.62
N GLU A 367 1.19 -1.33 -7.58
CA GLU A 367 2.40 -0.54 -7.30
C GLU A 367 3.28 -1.23 -6.24
N GLY A 368 2.75 -2.25 -5.58
CA GLY A 368 3.42 -3.02 -4.54
C GLY A 368 2.53 -4.10 -3.96
N GLY A 369 2.87 -4.56 -2.76
CA GLY A 369 2.14 -5.59 -2.03
C GLY A 369 2.78 -6.98 -2.10
N THR A 370 2.30 -7.87 -1.24
CA THR A 370 2.72 -9.28 -1.19
C THR A 370 1.54 -10.19 -1.45
N PHE A 371 1.68 -11.06 -2.44
CA PHE A 371 0.66 -11.99 -2.90
C PHE A 371 1.21 -13.41 -2.80
N ASP A 372 0.63 -14.27 -1.93
CA ASP A 372 1.05 -15.67 -1.83
C ASP A 372 0.18 -16.64 -2.64
N GLY A 373 -0.97 -16.18 -3.13
CA GLY A 373 -1.80 -16.88 -4.10
C GLY A 373 -1.55 -16.39 -5.53
N SER A 374 -2.11 -17.09 -6.51
CA SER A 374 -2.06 -16.68 -7.91
C SER A 374 -2.77 -15.34 -8.15
N VAL A 375 -2.18 -14.53 -9.00
CA VAL A 375 -2.75 -13.27 -9.51
C VAL A 375 -3.05 -13.43 -10.99
N TRP A 376 -4.28 -13.10 -11.39
CA TRP A 376 -4.68 -13.14 -12.78
C TRP A 376 -5.13 -11.77 -13.29
N LEU A 377 -4.45 -11.29 -14.34
CA LEU A 377 -4.74 -10.03 -15.01
C LEU A 377 -5.39 -10.31 -16.35
N ASN A 378 -6.64 -9.89 -16.53
CA ASN A 378 -7.43 -10.18 -17.72
C ASN A 378 -7.80 -8.90 -18.47
N HIS A 379 -7.35 -8.81 -19.71
CA HIS A 379 -7.58 -7.67 -20.61
C HIS A 379 -8.77 -7.92 -21.53
N TYR A 380 -9.95 -7.55 -21.08
CA TYR A 380 -11.19 -7.77 -21.84
C TYR A 380 -11.57 -6.58 -22.74
N SER A 381 -11.13 -5.38 -22.41
CA SER A 381 -11.50 -4.15 -23.10
C SER A 381 -10.29 -3.22 -23.28
N SER A 382 -10.51 -2.01 -23.73
CA SER A 382 -9.48 -0.96 -23.85
C SER A 382 -9.01 -0.36 -22.51
N GLY A 383 -9.52 -0.85 -21.38
CA GLY A 383 -9.03 -0.47 -20.05
C GLY A 383 -7.56 -0.84 -19.85
N LYS A 384 -6.93 -0.25 -18.84
CA LYS A 384 -5.50 -0.40 -18.59
C LYS A 384 -5.23 -1.04 -17.22
N ILE A 385 -4.35 -2.03 -17.19
CA ILE A 385 -3.77 -2.57 -15.96
C ILE A 385 -2.25 -2.33 -16.03
N THR A 386 -1.69 -1.75 -14.98
CA THR A 386 -0.24 -1.55 -14.84
C THR A 386 0.28 -2.28 -13.61
N VAL A 387 1.45 -2.87 -13.73
CA VAL A 387 2.17 -3.48 -12.61
C VAL A 387 3.54 -2.83 -12.56
N SER A 388 3.84 -2.13 -11.49
CA SER A 388 5.12 -1.44 -11.29
C SER A 388 5.87 -1.93 -10.05
N GLY A 389 5.28 -2.85 -9.27
CA GLY A 389 5.90 -3.46 -8.11
C GLY A 389 5.05 -4.59 -7.55
N GLY A 390 5.54 -5.24 -6.50
CA GLY A 390 4.88 -6.32 -5.79
C GLY A 390 5.70 -7.61 -5.76
N THR A 391 5.42 -8.44 -4.75
CA THR A 391 6.01 -9.79 -4.61
C THR A 391 4.94 -10.83 -4.88
N PHE A 392 5.09 -11.58 -5.96
CA PHE A 392 4.13 -12.57 -6.44
C PHE A 392 4.71 -13.98 -6.28
N LYS A 393 4.37 -14.66 -5.19
CA LYS A 393 4.94 -15.99 -4.89
C LYS A 393 4.53 -17.08 -5.90
N ASN A 394 3.32 -16.99 -6.42
CA ASN A 394 2.76 -17.97 -7.37
C ASN A 394 2.60 -17.39 -8.79
N GLY A 395 3.36 -16.33 -9.09
CA GLY A 395 3.39 -15.69 -10.40
C GLY A 395 2.15 -14.86 -10.74
N VAL A 396 2.18 -14.29 -11.92
CA VAL A 396 1.11 -13.45 -12.49
C VAL A 396 0.71 -14.01 -13.84
N SER A 397 -0.56 -14.38 -13.99
CA SER A 397 -1.11 -14.82 -15.27
C SER A 397 -1.72 -13.64 -16.03
N GLY A 398 -1.64 -13.66 -17.36
CA GLY A 398 -2.18 -12.60 -18.24
C GLY A 398 -1.28 -11.36 -18.33
N ALA A 399 -0.01 -11.51 -17.96
CA ALA A 399 1.04 -10.52 -18.13
C ALA A 399 2.33 -11.20 -18.60
N TRP A 400 3.25 -10.38 -19.10
CA TRP A 400 4.57 -10.78 -19.57
C TRP A 400 5.63 -10.09 -18.73
N THR A 401 6.77 -10.76 -18.52
CA THR A 401 7.87 -10.23 -17.74
C THR A 401 8.95 -9.67 -18.66
N VAL A 402 9.37 -8.44 -18.39
CA VAL A 402 10.60 -7.87 -18.97
C VAL A 402 11.68 -7.96 -17.90
N THR A 403 12.70 -8.75 -18.15
CA THR A 403 13.85 -8.89 -17.26
C THR A 403 15.03 -8.09 -17.79
N PHE A 404 15.87 -7.58 -16.89
CA PHE A 404 17.02 -6.75 -17.22
C PHE A 404 18.28 -7.41 -16.68
N ASP A 405 19.02 -8.05 -17.59
CA ASP A 405 20.34 -8.59 -17.27
C ASP A 405 21.38 -7.47 -17.37
N THR A 406 21.92 -7.09 -16.22
CA THR A 406 22.90 -6.00 -16.13
C THR A 406 24.35 -6.47 -16.23
N ASP A 407 24.62 -7.76 -16.43
CA ASP A 407 25.97 -8.33 -16.53
C ASP A 407 26.93 -7.77 -15.47
N GLY A 408 26.51 -7.81 -14.19
CA GLY A 408 27.28 -7.31 -13.06
C GLY A 408 27.26 -5.79 -12.86
N GLY A 409 26.39 -5.06 -13.53
CA GLY A 409 26.03 -3.68 -13.21
C GLY A 409 25.03 -3.59 -12.04
N SER A 410 24.61 -2.36 -11.70
CA SER A 410 23.57 -2.15 -10.69
C SER A 410 22.26 -2.83 -11.09
N THR A 411 21.56 -3.42 -10.11
CA THR A 411 20.32 -4.16 -10.34
C THR A 411 19.23 -3.25 -10.90
N VAL A 412 18.55 -3.72 -11.93
CA VAL A 412 17.32 -3.12 -12.47
C VAL A 412 16.16 -4.07 -12.18
N ALA A 413 15.10 -3.53 -11.62
CA ALA A 413 13.91 -4.32 -11.29
C ALA A 413 13.20 -4.82 -12.56
N GLU A 414 12.74 -6.08 -12.54
CA GLU A 414 11.91 -6.62 -13.60
C GLU A 414 10.59 -5.85 -13.73
N GLN A 415 10.00 -5.88 -14.90
CA GLN A 415 8.74 -5.22 -15.18
C GLN A 415 7.69 -6.24 -15.61
N ILE A 416 6.58 -6.29 -14.89
CA ILE A 416 5.42 -7.10 -15.30
C ILE A 416 4.52 -6.24 -16.18
N ARG A 417 4.26 -6.67 -17.42
CA ARG A 417 3.52 -5.92 -18.44
C ARG A 417 2.25 -6.66 -18.84
N ALA A 418 1.14 -6.09 -18.40
CA ALA A 418 -0.18 -6.58 -18.70
C ALA A 418 -0.78 -5.73 -19.85
N ASN A 419 -0.63 -6.18 -21.09
CA ASN A 419 -1.07 -5.47 -22.30
C ASN A 419 -0.52 -4.03 -22.40
N ALA A 420 0.68 -3.81 -21.93
CA ALA A 420 1.34 -2.51 -21.84
C ALA A 420 2.74 -2.57 -22.46
N PRO A 421 3.30 -1.42 -22.89
CA PRO A 421 4.69 -1.36 -23.34
C PRO A 421 5.68 -1.53 -22.19
N ALA A 422 6.90 -1.95 -22.49
CA ALA A 422 8.00 -1.82 -21.56
C ALA A 422 8.32 -0.34 -21.35
N THR A 423 8.70 0.03 -20.12
CA THR A 423 9.17 1.39 -19.82
C THR A 423 10.66 1.40 -19.65
N LYS A 424 11.33 2.44 -20.18
CA LYS A 424 12.76 2.57 -20.02
C LYS A 424 13.07 2.75 -18.52
N PRO A 425 13.88 1.85 -17.91
CA PRO A 425 14.36 2.05 -16.55
C PRO A 425 15.47 3.12 -16.52
N ASP A 426 15.86 3.54 -15.33
CA ASP A 426 17.08 4.31 -15.14
C ASP A 426 18.27 3.49 -15.66
N ASP A 427 19.25 4.17 -16.27
CA ASP A 427 20.42 3.52 -16.82
C ASP A 427 21.24 2.89 -15.67
N PRO A 428 21.56 1.58 -15.75
CA PRO A 428 22.37 0.93 -14.72
C PRO A 428 23.79 1.46 -14.71
N THR A 429 24.50 1.29 -13.60
CA THR A 429 25.90 1.69 -13.44
C THR A 429 26.81 0.46 -13.27
N LYS A 430 28.00 0.51 -13.85
CA LYS A 430 29.05 -0.51 -13.70
C LYS A 430 30.41 0.19 -13.63
N GLU A 431 31.17 -0.06 -12.57
CA GLU A 431 32.45 0.62 -12.35
C GLU A 431 33.43 0.39 -13.51
N GLY A 432 33.95 1.47 -14.06
CA GLY A 432 34.88 1.46 -15.19
C GLY A 432 34.24 1.17 -16.55
N TYR A 433 32.91 1.26 -16.65
CA TYR A 433 32.19 1.04 -17.89
C TYR A 433 31.12 2.12 -18.12
N ASN A 434 30.87 2.41 -19.38
CA ASN A 434 29.76 3.23 -19.84
C ASN A 434 28.63 2.34 -20.33
N PHE A 435 27.41 2.64 -19.93
CA PHE A 435 26.21 1.95 -20.39
C PHE A 435 25.96 2.29 -21.88
N GLY A 436 25.76 1.27 -22.70
CA GLY A 436 25.62 1.38 -24.16
C GLY A 436 24.23 0.98 -24.67
N GLY A 437 23.21 0.92 -23.78
CA GLY A 437 21.84 0.58 -24.17
C GLY A 437 21.41 -0.84 -23.80
N TRP A 438 20.13 -1.11 -24.00
CA TRP A 438 19.51 -2.42 -23.81
C TRP A 438 19.38 -3.16 -25.14
N TYR A 439 19.63 -4.46 -25.13
CA TYR A 439 19.60 -5.32 -26.32
C TYR A 439 18.70 -6.52 -26.10
N THR A 440 18.07 -7.03 -27.18
CA THR A 440 17.17 -8.20 -27.10
C THR A 440 17.93 -9.52 -27.14
N ASP A 441 19.23 -9.50 -27.36
CA ASP A 441 20.10 -10.68 -27.48
C ASP A 441 21.46 -10.45 -26.81
N GLU A 442 22.03 -11.54 -26.27
CA GLU A 442 23.34 -11.54 -25.60
C GLU A 442 24.51 -11.18 -26.53
N ALA A 443 24.32 -11.29 -27.84
CA ALA A 443 25.35 -10.92 -28.83
C ALA A 443 25.33 -9.42 -29.15
N PHE A 444 24.40 -8.66 -28.55
CA PHE A 444 24.21 -7.23 -28.73
C PHE A 444 24.07 -6.82 -30.22
N THR A 445 23.28 -7.61 -30.97
CA THR A 445 23.03 -7.36 -32.40
C THR A 445 21.82 -6.45 -32.61
N THR A 446 20.80 -6.53 -31.74
CA THR A 446 19.57 -5.79 -31.88
C THR A 446 19.32 -4.93 -30.64
N GLU A 447 19.53 -3.62 -30.78
CA GLU A 447 19.21 -2.67 -29.71
C GLU A 447 17.71 -2.55 -29.52
N TYR A 448 17.26 -2.60 -28.25
CA TYR A 448 15.87 -2.43 -27.90
C TYR A 448 15.52 -0.95 -27.70
N THR A 449 14.51 -0.51 -28.44
CA THR A 449 13.96 0.85 -28.30
C THR A 449 12.63 0.79 -27.54
N PHE A 450 12.52 1.55 -26.46
CA PHE A 450 11.30 1.63 -25.66
C PHE A 450 10.27 2.50 -26.37
N ILE A 451 9.24 1.86 -26.98
CA ILE A 451 8.20 2.53 -27.76
C ILE A 451 6.87 2.43 -27.01
N GLU A 452 6.28 3.57 -26.62
CA GLU A 452 5.05 3.62 -25.81
C GLU A 452 3.83 2.94 -26.47
N SER A 453 3.79 2.83 -27.78
CA SER A 453 2.70 2.17 -28.50
C SER A 453 2.89 0.67 -28.68
N GLU A 454 4.09 0.14 -28.38
CA GLU A 454 4.46 -1.25 -28.62
C GLU A 454 4.31 -2.08 -27.35
N LYS A 455 3.30 -2.95 -27.34
CA LYS A 455 2.97 -3.78 -26.17
C LYS A 455 3.88 -4.99 -26.08
N VAL A 456 4.27 -5.34 -24.86
CA VAL A 456 4.93 -6.62 -24.59
C VAL A 456 3.92 -7.74 -24.73
N THR A 457 4.24 -8.72 -25.57
CA THR A 457 3.36 -9.86 -25.93
C THR A 457 3.95 -11.23 -25.58
N GLN A 458 5.15 -11.23 -25.00
CA GLN A 458 5.85 -12.42 -24.49
C GLN A 458 6.89 -12.00 -23.47
N ASP A 459 7.39 -12.95 -22.68
CA ASP A 459 8.52 -12.69 -21.78
C ASP A 459 9.73 -12.23 -22.59
N MET A 460 10.38 -11.18 -22.11
CA MET A 460 11.41 -10.47 -22.85
C MET A 460 12.62 -10.18 -21.97
N PRO A 461 13.70 -10.94 -22.10
CA PRO A 461 14.97 -10.57 -21.48
C PRO A 461 15.62 -9.42 -22.27
N LEU A 462 16.14 -8.44 -21.56
CA LEU A 462 16.95 -7.34 -22.09
C LEU A 462 18.32 -7.37 -21.44
N TYR A 463 19.36 -7.24 -22.27
CA TYR A 463 20.76 -7.35 -21.88
C TYR A 463 21.44 -5.98 -21.95
N ALA A 464 22.12 -5.60 -20.87
CA ALA A 464 22.86 -4.34 -20.80
C ALA A 464 24.20 -4.45 -21.58
N LYS A 465 24.39 -3.59 -22.56
CA LYS A 465 25.67 -3.47 -23.23
C LYS A 465 26.61 -2.53 -22.50
N TRP A 466 27.84 -2.96 -22.29
CA TRP A 466 28.86 -2.17 -21.60
C TRP A 466 30.03 -1.87 -22.49
N THR A 467 30.50 -0.63 -22.43
CA THR A 467 31.75 -0.21 -23.10
C THR A 467 32.73 0.23 -22.02
N LYS A 468 33.90 -0.38 -22.00
CA LYS A 468 34.93 -0.02 -21.03
C LYS A 468 35.34 1.44 -21.17
N GLU A 469 35.39 2.15 -20.05
CA GLU A 469 35.88 3.53 -20.06
C GLU A 469 37.32 3.62 -20.55
N ALA A 470 37.60 4.63 -21.36
CA ALA A 470 38.97 4.92 -21.75
C ALA A 470 39.78 5.32 -20.50
N ALA A 471 40.97 4.77 -20.34
CA ALA A 471 41.83 5.14 -19.23
C ALA A 471 42.08 6.66 -19.26
N LYS A 472 41.67 7.34 -18.20
CA LYS A 472 42.01 8.77 -18.03
C LYS A 472 43.48 8.88 -17.66
N TYR A 473 44.28 9.30 -18.59
CA TYR A 473 45.65 9.68 -18.29
C TYR A 473 45.68 11.07 -17.67
N TYR A 474 45.94 11.13 -16.38
CA TYR A 474 46.23 12.39 -15.73
C TYR A 474 47.67 12.79 -16.07
N TYR A 475 47.85 13.72 -16.98
CA TYR A 475 49.13 14.40 -17.12
C TYR A 475 49.35 15.22 -15.85
N TYR A 476 50.24 14.76 -15.01
CA TYR A 476 50.77 15.59 -13.94
C TYR A 476 51.60 16.68 -14.56
N SER A 477 51.07 17.85 -14.75
CA SER A 477 51.87 19.04 -15.06
C SER A 477 52.41 19.54 -13.72
N PRO A 478 53.71 19.53 -13.47
CA PRO A 478 54.21 20.15 -12.26
C PRO A 478 53.90 21.64 -12.34
N ALA A 479 53.01 22.12 -11.51
CA ALA A 479 52.80 23.54 -11.28
C ALA A 479 53.92 24.00 -10.35
N ASP A 480 55.10 24.26 -10.91
CA ASP A 480 56.01 25.20 -10.28
C ASP A 480 57.01 25.74 -11.33
N GLY A 481 56.96 27.07 -11.46
CA GLY A 481 57.83 27.83 -12.31
C GLY A 481 59.17 28.11 -11.64
N SER A 482 60.00 27.11 -11.41
CA SER A 482 61.43 27.31 -11.17
C SER A 482 62.21 26.82 -12.38
N ALA A 483 62.62 27.77 -13.19
CA ALA A 483 63.63 27.53 -14.24
C ALA A 483 64.96 27.19 -13.58
N ASP A 484 65.19 25.92 -13.37
CA ASP A 484 66.56 25.48 -13.04
C ASP A 484 67.24 24.94 -14.31
N THR A 485 68.21 25.71 -14.78
CA THR A 485 69.02 25.41 -15.92
C THR A 485 70.02 24.32 -15.57
N ALA A 486 69.57 23.09 -15.46
CA ALA A 486 70.48 21.95 -15.38
C ALA A 486 70.67 21.33 -16.77
N LYS A 487 71.80 21.62 -17.40
CA LYS A 487 72.30 20.86 -18.50
C LYS A 487 72.58 19.42 -18.05
N GLY A 488 71.70 18.51 -18.40
CA GLY A 488 71.94 17.08 -18.27
C GLY A 488 70.79 16.32 -18.96
N SER A 489 71.13 15.57 -19.98
CA SER A 489 70.19 14.61 -20.58
C SER A 489 69.59 13.77 -19.47
N PRO A 490 68.27 13.61 -19.39
CA PRO A 490 67.63 12.82 -18.34
C PRO A 490 67.96 11.35 -18.53
N LYS A 491 68.92 10.87 -17.76
CA LYS A 491 69.27 9.43 -17.69
C LYS A 491 68.16 8.58 -17.07
N THR A 492 67.08 9.19 -16.65
CA THR A 492 65.96 8.52 -16.01
C THR A 492 64.86 8.08 -16.98
N PHE A 493 64.98 8.39 -18.24
CA PHE A 493 64.01 7.98 -19.25
C PHE A 493 64.14 6.52 -19.69
N ASP A 494 65.26 5.87 -19.42
CA ASP A 494 65.51 4.51 -19.90
C ASP A 494 64.81 3.41 -19.09
N ALA A 495 64.43 3.64 -17.84
CA ALA A 495 63.76 2.61 -17.02
C ALA A 495 62.22 2.67 -17.06
N GLY A 496 61.66 3.84 -17.35
CA GLY A 496 60.22 4.03 -17.34
C GLY A 496 59.56 3.82 -18.71
N VAL A 497 60.19 4.30 -19.77
CA VAL A 497 59.60 4.24 -21.13
C VAL A 497 59.62 2.82 -21.69
N GLY A 498 60.61 2.01 -21.30
CA GLY A 498 60.67 0.60 -21.72
C GLY A 498 59.52 -0.27 -21.17
N VAL A 499 58.92 0.13 -20.09
CA VAL A 499 57.77 -0.58 -19.48
C VAL A 499 56.45 -0.12 -20.11
N TYR A 500 56.38 1.11 -20.60
CA TYR A 500 55.14 1.69 -21.14
C TYR A 500 54.94 1.56 -22.64
N VAL A 501 55.99 1.33 -23.42
CA VAL A 501 55.89 1.09 -24.88
C VAL A 501 55.36 -0.32 -25.21
N GLY A 502 55.22 -1.19 -24.21
CA GLY A 502 54.54 -2.49 -24.35
C GLY A 502 53.02 -2.44 -24.22
N MET A 503 52.42 -1.26 -24.13
CA MET A 503 51.03 -1.10 -23.86
C MET A 503 50.12 -1.18 -25.08
N VAL A 504 49.30 -2.13 -24.98
CA VAL A 504 47.93 -2.26 -25.44
C VAL A 504 47.56 -1.47 -26.69
N VAL A 505 47.67 -2.12 -27.78
CA VAL A 505 46.87 -1.78 -28.95
C VAL A 505 45.50 -2.43 -28.72
N MET A 506 44.52 -1.64 -28.33
CA MET A 506 43.16 -2.12 -28.36
C MET A 506 42.70 -2.17 -29.80
N SER A 507 42.43 -3.37 -30.28
CA SER A 507 41.69 -3.54 -31.54
C SER A 507 40.20 -3.28 -31.28
N VAL A 508 39.52 -2.76 -32.29
CA VAL A 508 38.07 -2.49 -32.29
C VAL A 508 37.23 -3.74 -32.01
N SER A 509 37.84 -4.92 -31.87
CA SER A 509 37.22 -6.21 -31.63
C SER A 509 37.36 -6.75 -30.20
N GLY A 510 37.79 -5.93 -29.23
CA GLY A 510 37.75 -6.32 -27.80
C GLY A 510 38.80 -7.36 -27.35
N SER A 511 39.79 -7.74 -28.18
CA SER A 511 40.83 -8.68 -27.79
C SER A 511 42.16 -7.95 -27.58
N ALA A 512 42.73 -8.02 -26.39
CA ALA A 512 44.04 -7.50 -26.07
C ALA A 512 45.13 -8.46 -26.57
N VAL A 513 45.95 -8.05 -27.51
CA VAL A 513 47.17 -8.76 -27.90
C VAL A 513 48.35 -8.15 -27.16
N VAL A 514 48.91 -8.87 -26.20
CA VAL A 514 50.13 -8.51 -25.51
C VAL A 514 51.30 -9.02 -26.36
N LEU A 515 51.99 -8.12 -27.08
CA LEU A 515 53.26 -8.43 -27.74
C LEU A 515 54.41 -8.18 -26.76
N GLY A 516 54.73 -9.23 -25.99
CA GLY A 516 55.95 -9.26 -25.18
C GLY A 516 57.14 -9.59 -26.03
N LYS A 517 58.04 -8.65 -26.24
CA LYS A 517 59.38 -8.94 -26.78
C LYS A 517 60.39 -8.89 -25.63
N LYS A 518 60.80 -10.08 -25.14
CA LYS A 518 62.01 -10.21 -24.32
C LYS A 518 63.23 -9.89 -25.18
N ARG A 519 63.98 -8.92 -24.76
CA ARG A 519 65.40 -8.84 -25.17
C ARG A 519 66.26 -9.16 -23.94
N LYS A 520 67.23 -10.00 -24.22
CA LYS A 520 68.28 -10.37 -23.30
C LYS A 520 69.10 -9.16 -22.87
#